data_06e4a66c36960efd9376dd837f1734b9
#
_entry.id   06e4a66c36960efd9376dd837f1734b9
#
_cell.length_a   1.000
_cell.length_b   1.000
_cell.length_c   1.000
_cell.angle_alpha   90.00
_cell.angle_beta   90.00
_cell.angle_gamma   90.00
#
_symmetry.space_group_name_H-M   'P 1'
#
loop_
_entity.id
_entity.type
_entity.pdbx_description
1 polymer ?
#
loop_
_entity_poly.entity_id
_entity_poly.type
_entity_poly.pdbx_seq_one_letter_code
_entity_poly.pdbx_strand_id
1 'polypeptide(L)'
;DVAALWAKAEPALIAMGLKVLGAIAIYIVGRWLIGVASSLITRALERQKVEPTIVRYIANVIGVALNILLVIGILGYFGVETTSFAALIAALGIAIGAAWGGLLSNFAAGAFILVLRPFKVGDFVEAGEVTGTVRAIGLFTTAIDTPDNVQTYVGNAKVMGGTIRNFTTNPYRRVE
;
A
#
# COMPACT_ATOMS: atom_id res chain seq x y z
N ASP A 1 -50.41 34.32 2.02
CA ASP A 1 -50.37 34.13 3.48
C ASP A 1 -48.95 33.96 3.98
N VAL A 2 -48.37 35.07 4.46
CA VAL A 2 -47.01 35.12 4.98
C VAL A 2 -46.82 34.15 6.16
N ALA A 3 -47.85 34.03 7.01
CA ALA A 3 -47.86 33.12 8.16
C ALA A 3 -47.76 31.64 7.76
N ALA A 4 -48.38 31.24 6.68
CA ALA A 4 -48.31 29.86 6.14
C ALA A 4 -46.93 29.54 5.52
N LEU A 5 -46.24 30.54 4.95
CA LEU A 5 -44.89 30.42 4.43
C LEU A 5 -43.88 30.30 5.61
N TRP A 6 -44.04 31.07 6.67
CA TRP A 6 -43.21 30.99 7.88
C TRP A 6 -43.37 29.63 8.57
N ALA A 7 -44.57 29.12 8.74
CA ALA A 7 -44.84 27.81 9.36
C ALA A 7 -44.20 26.65 8.62
N LYS A 8 -43.97 26.76 7.31
CA LYS A 8 -43.25 25.76 6.50
C LYS A 8 -41.74 25.99 6.47
N ALA A 9 -41.29 27.25 6.55
CA ALA A 9 -39.88 27.62 6.52
C ALA A 9 -39.16 27.31 7.85
N GLU A 10 -39.83 27.54 8.98
CA GLU A 10 -39.23 27.33 10.30
C GLU A 10 -38.69 25.93 10.54
N PRO A 11 -39.45 24.82 10.34
CA PRO A 11 -38.91 23.46 10.52
C PRO A 11 -37.79 23.10 9.52
N ALA A 12 -37.85 23.66 8.31
CA ALA A 12 -36.80 23.46 7.30
C ALA A 12 -35.49 24.16 7.70
N LEU A 13 -35.58 25.38 8.25
CA LEU A 13 -34.42 26.11 8.73
C LEU A 13 -33.79 25.42 9.95
N ILE A 14 -34.59 24.94 10.90
CA ILE A 14 -34.13 24.17 12.05
C ILE A 14 -33.43 22.87 11.59
N ALA A 15 -34.05 22.13 10.68
CA ALA A 15 -33.47 20.91 10.15
C ALA A 15 -32.13 21.16 9.41
N MET A 16 -32.07 22.26 8.64
CA MET A 16 -30.82 22.66 7.97
C MET A 16 -29.76 23.08 8.97
N GLY A 17 -30.12 23.83 9.99
CA GLY A 17 -29.23 24.19 11.09
C GLY A 17 -28.63 22.98 11.80
N LEU A 18 -29.47 22.00 12.14
CA LEU A 18 -29.03 20.73 12.75
C LEU A 18 -28.10 19.93 11.82
N LYS A 19 -28.39 19.91 10.51
CA LYS A 19 -27.49 19.26 9.53
C LYS A 19 -26.13 19.96 9.46
N VAL A 20 -26.10 21.28 9.49
CA VAL A 20 -24.83 22.04 9.50
C VAL A 20 -24.03 21.77 10.77
N LEU A 21 -24.68 21.76 11.95
CA LEU A 21 -24.02 21.42 13.20
C LEU A 21 -23.48 19.98 13.19
N GLY A 22 -24.23 19.03 12.65
CA GLY A 22 -23.78 17.66 12.48
C GLY A 22 -22.57 17.55 11.54
N ALA A 23 -22.57 18.28 10.43
CA ALA A 23 -21.43 18.32 9.50
C ALA A 23 -20.18 18.92 10.16
N ILE A 24 -20.33 19.98 10.96
CA ILE A 24 -19.24 20.57 11.74
C ILE A 24 -18.69 19.55 12.73
N ALA A 25 -19.54 18.85 13.45
CA ALA A 25 -19.13 17.79 14.38
C ALA A 25 -18.36 16.68 13.65
N ILE A 26 -18.88 16.19 12.52
CA ILE A 26 -18.20 15.19 11.67
C ILE A 26 -16.83 15.72 11.20
N TYR A 27 -16.75 16.97 10.79
CA TYR A 27 -15.48 17.59 10.37
C TYR A 27 -14.47 17.65 11.51
N ILE A 28 -14.86 18.11 12.70
CA ILE A 28 -13.97 18.24 13.86
C ILE A 28 -13.47 16.86 14.29
N VAL A 29 -14.39 15.90 14.46
CA VAL A 29 -14.04 14.53 14.86
C VAL A 29 -13.19 13.85 13.78
N GLY A 30 -13.56 13.99 12.51
CA GLY A 30 -12.80 13.44 11.38
C GLY A 30 -11.38 14.00 11.31
N ARG A 31 -11.22 15.32 11.45
CA ARG A 31 -9.89 15.97 11.48
C ARG A 31 -9.05 15.50 12.66
N TRP A 32 -9.67 15.34 13.83
CA TRP A 32 -8.98 14.79 15.00
C TRP A 32 -8.51 13.35 14.75
N LEU A 33 -9.39 12.49 14.23
CA LEU A 33 -9.05 11.10 13.90
C LEU A 33 -7.93 11.02 12.86
N ILE A 34 -7.95 11.86 11.80
CA ILE A 34 -6.90 11.95 10.80
C ILE A 34 -5.57 12.35 11.45
N GLY A 35 -5.59 13.34 12.37
CA GLY A 35 -4.41 13.74 13.12
C GLY A 35 -3.83 12.63 13.98
N VAL A 36 -4.68 11.88 14.68
CA VAL A 36 -4.26 10.71 15.48
C VAL A 36 -3.68 9.62 14.56
N ALA A 37 -4.36 9.26 13.49
CA ALA A 37 -3.89 8.24 12.54
C ALA A 37 -2.52 8.62 11.93
N SER A 38 -2.39 9.86 11.44
CA SER A 38 -1.12 10.36 10.88
C SER A 38 0.00 10.34 11.92
N SER A 39 -0.27 10.75 13.18
CA SER A 39 0.75 10.72 14.23
C SER A 39 1.18 9.32 14.63
N LEU A 40 0.25 8.37 14.66
CA LEU A 40 0.57 6.96 14.94
C LEU A 40 1.44 6.35 13.85
N ILE A 41 1.12 6.60 12.58
CA ILE A 41 1.90 6.13 11.44
C ILE A 41 3.30 6.75 11.46
N THR A 42 3.40 8.06 11.64
CA THR A 42 4.69 8.76 11.73
C THR A 42 5.56 8.18 12.83
N ARG A 43 5.03 8.05 14.06
CA ARG A 43 5.75 7.47 15.19
C ARG A 43 6.18 6.01 14.96
N ALA A 44 5.33 5.20 14.31
CA ALA A 44 5.65 3.82 14.00
C ALA A 44 6.82 3.72 13.02
N LEU A 45 6.84 4.55 11.97
CA LEU A 45 7.90 4.60 10.97
C LEU A 45 9.22 5.16 11.55
N GLU A 46 9.15 6.22 12.35
CA GLU A 46 10.32 6.80 13.03
C GLU A 46 11.00 5.79 13.98
N ARG A 47 10.21 4.98 14.71
CA ARG A 47 10.76 3.90 15.56
C ARG A 47 11.54 2.86 14.76
N GLN A 48 11.17 2.63 13.50
CA GLN A 48 11.87 1.72 12.61
C GLN A 48 13.08 2.37 11.90
N LYS A 49 13.44 3.59 12.29
CA LYS A 49 14.55 4.36 11.71
C LYS A 49 14.40 4.57 10.19
N VAL A 50 13.16 4.68 9.71
CA VAL A 50 12.88 5.02 8.32
C VAL A 50 13.34 6.45 8.06
N GLU A 51 13.88 6.71 6.88
CA GLU A 51 14.37 8.03 6.49
C GLU A 51 13.27 9.11 6.65
N PRO A 52 13.57 10.27 7.29
CA PRO A 52 12.59 11.31 7.55
C PRO A 52 11.82 11.81 6.32
N THR A 53 12.47 11.81 5.16
CA THR A 53 11.86 12.19 3.88
C THR A 53 10.72 11.24 3.50
N ILE A 54 10.95 9.93 3.65
CA ILE A 54 9.95 8.88 3.35
C ILE A 54 8.79 8.96 4.35
N VAL A 55 9.08 9.13 5.64
CA VAL A 55 8.06 9.29 6.69
C VAL A 55 7.13 10.44 6.36
N ARG A 56 7.69 11.60 5.99
CA ARG A 56 6.93 12.80 5.64
C ARG A 56 6.09 12.60 4.38
N TYR A 57 6.64 11.94 3.37
CA TYR A 57 5.93 11.63 2.13
C TYR A 57 4.72 10.72 2.40
N ILE A 58 4.91 9.63 3.13
CA ILE A 58 3.84 8.69 3.50
C ILE A 58 2.76 9.39 4.32
N ALA A 59 3.13 10.16 5.34
CA ALA A 59 2.19 10.90 6.17
C ALA A 59 1.35 11.88 5.36
N ASN A 60 1.97 12.60 4.41
CA ASN A 60 1.26 13.53 3.52
C ASN A 60 0.28 12.82 2.59
N VAL A 61 0.70 11.73 1.94
CA VAL A 61 -0.16 10.96 1.02
C VAL A 61 -1.39 10.41 1.77
N ILE A 62 -1.16 9.79 2.93
CA ILE A 62 -2.25 9.26 3.76
C ILE A 62 -3.14 10.40 4.27
N GLY A 63 -2.56 11.49 4.72
CA GLY A 63 -3.30 12.65 5.19
C GLY A 63 -4.21 13.24 4.11
N VAL A 64 -3.71 13.38 2.88
CA VAL A 64 -4.52 13.84 1.73
C VAL A 64 -5.64 12.85 1.41
N ALA A 65 -5.35 11.56 1.33
CA ALA A 65 -6.34 10.53 1.05
C ALA A 65 -7.49 10.52 2.10
N LEU A 66 -7.14 10.57 3.40
CA LEU A 66 -8.11 10.61 4.48
C LEU A 66 -8.94 11.90 4.48
N ASN A 67 -8.35 13.06 4.13
CA ASN A 67 -9.09 14.31 4.00
C ASN A 67 -10.08 14.26 2.82
N ILE A 68 -9.71 13.67 1.69
CA ILE A 68 -10.63 13.47 0.57
C ILE A 68 -11.82 12.60 1.01
N LEU A 69 -11.58 11.50 1.70
CA LEU A 69 -12.64 10.62 2.21
C LEU A 69 -13.54 11.36 3.22
N LEU A 70 -12.97 12.18 4.10
CA LEU A 70 -13.75 13.00 5.03
C LEU A 70 -14.67 13.98 4.29
N VAL A 71 -14.17 14.66 3.28
CA VAL A 71 -14.97 15.61 2.47
C VAL A 71 -16.11 14.88 1.78
N ILE A 72 -15.83 13.72 1.15
CA ILE A 72 -16.86 12.91 0.49
C ILE A 72 -17.91 12.43 1.50
N GLY A 73 -17.49 12.01 2.69
CA GLY A 73 -18.40 11.63 3.78
C GLY A 73 -19.32 12.78 4.22
N ILE A 74 -18.80 13.99 4.32
CA ILE A 74 -19.60 15.19 4.63
C ILE A 74 -20.57 15.52 3.50
N LEU A 75 -20.15 15.42 2.23
CA LEU A 75 -21.04 15.61 1.08
C LEU A 75 -22.19 14.59 1.09
N GLY A 76 -21.90 13.32 1.39
CA GLY A 76 -22.91 12.27 1.55
C GLY A 76 -23.89 12.56 2.70
N TYR A 77 -23.41 13.11 3.82
CA TYR A 77 -24.26 13.53 4.93
C TYR A 77 -25.24 14.64 4.53
N PHE A 78 -24.86 15.53 3.63
CA PHE A 78 -25.77 16.53 3.05
C PHE A 78 -26.74 15.96 2.01
N GLY A 79 -26.57 14.68 1.62
CA GLY A 79 -27.39 14.01 0.62
C GLY A 79 -26.89 14.16 -0.80
N VAL A 80 -25.65 14.60 -0.98
CA VAL A 80 -24.99 14.62 -2.29
C VAL A 80 -24.70 13.17 -2.69
N GLU A 81 -25.05 12.79 -3.91
CA GLU A 81 -24.75 11.46 -4.42
C GLU A 81 -23.24 11.24 -4.52
N THR A 82 -22.73 10.29 -3.74
CA THR A 82 -21.29 10.02 -3.66
C THR A 82 -20.83 8.85 -4.52
N THR A 83 -21.73 8.19 -5.24
CA THR A 83 -21.44 7.02 -6.08
C THR A 83 -20.41 7.34 -7.16
N SER A 84 -20.50 8.52 -7.78
CA SER A 84 -19.52 8.96 -8.78
C SER A 84 -18.12 9.14 -8.21
N PHE A 85 -18.01 9.66 -6.98
CA PHE A 85 -16.73 9.78 -6.30
C PHE A 85 -16.17 8.40 -5.92
N ALA A 86 -17.02 7.47 -5.49
CA ALA A 86 -16.61 6.09 -5.20
C ALA A 86 -16.07 5.40 -6.46
N ALA A 87 -16.73 5.58 -7.61
CA ALA A 87 -16.27 5.06 -8.90
C ALA A 87 -14.91 5.66 -9.31
N LEU A 88 -14.72 6.97 -9.11
CA LEU A 88 -13.47 7.65 -9.40
C LEU A 88 -12.32 7.13 -8.52
N ILE A 89 -12.57 6.96 -7.21
CA ILE A 89 -11.59 6.40 -6.27
C ILE A 89 -11.24 4.96 -6.64
N ALA A 90 -12.24 4.15 -7.03
CA ALA A 90 -12.01 2.79 -7.49
C ALA A 90 -11.11 2.75 -8.75
N ALA A 91 -11.38 3.62 -9.73
CA ALA A 91 -10.57 3.74 -10.93
C ALA A 91 -9.12 4.15 -10.61
N LEU A 92 -8.93 5.14 -9.73
CA LEU A 92 -7.60 5.54 -9.24
C LEU A 92 -6.91 4.39 -8.50
N GLY A 93 -7.63 3.65 -7.67
CA GLY A 93 -7.11 2.48 -6.97
C GLY A 93 -6.62 1.38 -7.91
N ILE A 94 -7.36 1.12 -8.99
CA ILE A 94 -6.94 0.17 -10.04
C ILE A 94 -5.68 0.67 -10.74
N ALA A 95 -5.62 1.95 -11.11
CA ALA A 95 -4.46 2.54 -11.78
C ALA A 95 -3.21 2.47 -10.89
N ILE A 96 -3.32 2.83 -9.61
CA ILE A 96 -2.24 2.73 -8.64
C ILE A 96 -1.83 1.27 -8.42
N GLY A 97 -2.81 0.35 -8.27
CA GLY A 97 -2.57 -1.07 -8.11
C GLY A 97 -1.82 -1.67 -9.29
N ALA A 98 -2.18 -1.29 -10.52
CA ALA A 98 -1.47 -1.72 -11.71
C ALA A 98 -0.03 -1.19 -11.76
N ALA A 99 0.18 0.08 -11.40
CA ALA A 99 1.52 0.67 -11.36
C ALA A 99 2.44 0.00 -10.32
N TRP A 100 1.89 -0.44 -9.19
CA TRP A 100 2.64 -1.08 -8.10
C TRP A 100 2.65 -2.61 -8.16
N GLY A 101 1.90 -3.20 -9.11
CA GLY A 101 1.71 -4.66 -9.23
C GLY A 101 3.03 -5.42 -9.30
N GLY A 102 4.02 -4.90 -10.04
CA GLY A 102 5.35 -5.50 -10.13
C GLY A 102 6.10 -5.54 -8.79
N LEU A 103 6.02 -4.47 -8.00
CA LEU A 103 6.63 -4.44 -6.66
C LEU A 103 5.94 -5.41 -5.70
N LEU A 104 4.60 -5.43 -5.69
CA LEU A 104 3.82 -6.36 -4.86
C LEU A 104 4.09 -7.82 -5.24
N SER A 105 4.23 -8.13 -6.53
CA SER A 105 4.60 -9.45 -7.02
C SER A 105 5.97 -9.88 -6.53
N ASN A 106 6.97 -9.00 -6.59
CA ASN A 106 8.30 -9.28 -6.07
C ASN A 106 8.30 -9.47 -4.55
N PHE A 107 7.55 -8.66 -3.82
CA PHE A 107 7.38 -8.79 -2.38
C PHE A 107 6.76 -10.13 -1.99
N ALA A 108 5.65 -10.51 -2.63
CA ALA A 108 4.97 -11.79 -2.40
C ALA A 108 5.91 -12.97 -2.68
N ALA A 109 6.60 -12.94 -3.82
CA ALA A 109 7.58 -13.95 -4.19
C ALA A 109 8.73 -14.04 -3.18
N GLY A 110 9.24 -12.90 -2.70
CA GLY A 110 10.27 -12.85 -1.65
C GLY A 110 9.81 -13.51 -0.34
N ALA A 111 8.58 -13.22 0.10
CA ALA A 111 7.98 -13.86 1.26
C ALA A 111 7.87 -15.38 1.06
N PHE A 112 7.44 -15.85 -0.11
CA PHE A 112 7.38 -17.28 -0.42
C PHE A 112 8.76 -17.93 -0.46
N ILE A 113 9.79 -17.29 -1.00
CA ILE A 113 11.17 -17.80 -0.96
C ILE A 113 11.62 -18.03 0.49
N LEU A 114 11.34 -17.07 1.38
CA LEU A 114 11.72 -17.16 2.79
C LEU A 114 10.96 -18.24 3.55
N VAL A 115 9.69 -18.52 3.20
CA VAL A 115 8.85 -19.55 3.83
C VAL A 115 9.16 -20.93 3.29
N LEU A 116 9.12 -21.10 1.95
CA LEU A 116 9.30 -22.39 1.28
C LEU A 116 10.76 -22.82 1.20
N ARG A 117 11.67 -21.87 1.20
CA ARG A 117 13.13 -22.08 1.16
C ARG A 117 13.60 -23.04 0.05
N PRO A 118 13.25 -22.79 -1.20
CA PRO A 118 13.72 -23.63 -2.32
C PRO A 118 15.25 -23.60 -2.44
N PHE A 119 15.87 -22.56 -1.90
CA PHE A 119 17.32 -22.40 -1.74
C PHE A 119 17.61 -21.53 -0.51
N LYS A 120 18.86 -21.51 -0.10
CA LYS A 120 19.37 -20.74 1.05
C LYS A 120 20.52 -19.83 0.57
N VAL A 121 20.87 -18.85 1.42
CA VAL A 121 22.11 -18.09 1.24
C VAL A 121 23.29 -19.02 1.29
N GLY A 122 24.18 -18.93 0.30
CA GLY A 122 25.33 -19.80 0.08
C GLY A 122 25.09 -20.93 -0.92
N ASP A 123 23.85 -21.23 -1.30
CA ASP A 123 23.58 -22.25 -2.32
C ASP A 123 23.98 -21.76 -3.70
N PHE A 124 24.53 -22.66 -4.52
CA PHE A 124 24.76 -22.43 -5.94
C PHE A 124 23.51 -22.83 -6.71
N VAL A 125 22.89 -21.87 -7.39
CA VAL A 125 21.58 -22.05 -8.03
C VAL A 125 21.55 -21.49 -9.43
N GLU A 126 20.60 -21.96 -10.22
CA GLU A 126 20.12 -21.31 -11.43
C GLU A 126 18.68 -20.90 -11.18
N ALA A 127 18.41 -19.58 -11.15
CA ALA A 127 17.11 -19.04 -10.87
C ALA A 127 16.94 -17.67 -11.56
N GLY A 128 15.76 -17.41 -12.14
CA GLY A 128 15.49 -16.17 -12.86
C GLY A 128 16.47 -15.89 -14.01
N GLU A 129 16.92 -16.95 -14.71
CA GLU A 129 17.90 -16.90 -15.81
C GLU A 129 19.32 -16.47 -15.37
N VAL A 130 19.62 -16.57 -14.09
CA VAL A 130 20.95 -16.27 -13.55
C VAL A 130 21.47 -17.50 -12.82
N THR A 131 22.72 -17.87 -13.08
CA THR A 131 23.42 -18.95 -12.39
C THR A 131 24.50 -18.37 -11.51
N GLY A 132 24.55 -18.81 -10.24
CA GLY A 132 25.55 -18.32 -9.29
C GLY A 132 25.23 -18.69 -7.85
N THR A 133 26.03 -18.15 -6.92
CA THR A 133 25.86 -18.35 -5.49
C THR A 133 24.93 -17.30 -4.90
N VAL A 134 23.89 -17.73 -4.17
CA VAL A 134 22.97 -16.82 -3.49
C VAL A 134 23.71 -16.10 -2.37
N ARG A 135 23.82 -14.77 -2.50
CA ARG A 135 24.47 -13.93 -1.51
C ARG A 135 23.51 -13.41 -0.44
N ALA A 136 22.33 -12.99 -0.88
CA ALA A 136 21.29 -12.47 0.01
C ALA A 136 19.89 -12.66 -0.59
N ILE A 137 18.91 -12.86 0.27
CA ILE A 137 17.49 -12.93 -0.10
C ILE A 137 16.82 -11.71 0.52
N GLY A 138 16.45 -10.73 -0.32
CA GLY A 138 15.73 -9.54 0.10
C GLY A 138 14.23 -9.66 -0.12
N LEU A 139 13.47 -8.66 0.33
CA LEU A 139 12.01 -8.63 0.17
C LEU A 139 11.56 -8.53 -1.29
N PHE A 140 12.32 -7.83 -2.14
CA PHE A 140 11.96 -7.58 -3.53
C PHE A 140 12.89 -8.28 -4.52
N THR A 141 14.14 -8.50 -4.13
CA THR A 141 15.19 -9.05 -4.99
C THR A 141 16.03 -10.07 -4.25
N THR A 142 16.52 -11.05 -4.99
CA THR A 142 17.57 -11.98 -4.55
C THR A 142 18.89 -11.57 -5.19
N ALA A 143 19.95 -11.41 -4.39
CA ALA A 143 21.31 -11.12 -4.86
C ALA A 143 22.04 -12.44 -5.12
N ILE A 144 22.59 -12.59 -6.32
CA ILE A 144 23.31 -13.78 -6.78
C ILE A 144 24.68 -13.31 -7.28
N ASP A 145 25.74 -13.89 -6.78
CA ASP A 145 27.11 -13.69 -7.27
C ASP A 145 27.36 -14.72 -8.38
N THR A 146 27.54 -14.25 -9.60
CA THR A 146 27.83 -15.10 -10.78
C THR A 146 29.28 -15.59 -10.79
N PRO A 147 29.61 -16.66 -11.54
CA PRO A 147 30.98 -17.22 -11.58
C PRO A 147 32.04 -16.23 -12.07
N ASP A 148 31.66 -15.24 -12.84
CA ASP A 148 32.51 -14.13 -13.31
C ASP A 148 32.66 -13.00 -12.25
N ASN A 149 32.24 -13.27 -11.00
CA ASN A 149 32.33 -12.35 -9.86
C ASN A 149 31.51 -11.05 -10.03
N VAL A 150 30.34 -11.16 -10.68
CA VAL A 150 29.39 -10.04 -10.80
C VAL A 150 28.21 -10.28 -9.85
N GLN A 151 27.95 -9.30 -8.98
CA GLN A 151 26.78 -9.31 -8.12
C GLN A 151 25.53 -8.89 -8.92
N THR A 152 24.60 -9.83 -9.10
CA THR A 152 23.39 -9.63 -9.89
C THR A 152 22.16 -9.64 -8.96
N TYR A 153 21.34 -8.61 -9.08
CA TYR A 153 20.07 -8.52 -8.35
C TYR A 153 18.93 -8.96 -9.26
N VAL A 154 18.27 -10.07 -8.90
CA VAL A 154 17.15 -10.63 -9.64
C VAL A 154 15.86 -10.37 -8.87
N GLY A 155 14.84 -9.84 -9.54
CA GLY A 155 13.52 -9.67 -8.92
C GLY A 155 12.94 -11.01 -8.48
N ASN A 156 12.43 -11.07 -7.24
CA ASN A 156 11.94 -12.33 -6.66
C ASN A 156 10.80 -12.95 -7.48
N ALA A 157 9.96 -12.14 -8.11
CA ALA A 157 8.90 -12.62 -9.00
C ALA A 157 9.49 -13.38 -10.21
N LYS A 158 10.62 -12.92 -10.76
CA LYS A 158 11.32 -13.61 -11.84
C LYS A 158 11.97 -14.90 -11.35
N VAL A 159 12.53 -14.90 -10.14
CA VAL A 159 13.10 -16.11 -9.50
C VAL A 159 12.03 -17.18 -9.31
N MET A 160 10.85 -16.83 -8.78
CA MET A 160 9.77 -17.79 -8.51
C MET A 160 8.92 -18.15 -9.73
N GLY A 161 8.94 -17.30 -10.75
CA GLY A 161 8.15 -17.50 -11.97
C GLY A 161 8.69 -18.54 -12.95
N GLY A 162 9.90 -19.05 -12.70
CA GLY A 162 10.57 -20.03 -13.56
C GLY A 162 11.01 -21.27 -12.81
N THR A 163 11.77 -22.10 -13.52
CA THR A 163 12.42 -23.27 -12.90
C THR A 163 13.56 -22.82 -12.01
N ILE A 164 13.57 -23.32 -10.77
CA ILE A 164 14.68 -23.12 -9.83
C ILE A 164 15.48 -24.43 -9.79
N ARG A 165 16.76 -24.35 -10.14
CA ARG A 165 17.70 -25.46 -10.01
C ARG A 165 18.65 -25.17 -8.87
N ASN A 166 18.62 -25.98 -7.82
CA ASN A 166 19.56 -25.89 -6.72
C ASN A 166 20.61 -27.00 -6.86
N PHE A 167 21.85 -26.60 -7.11
CA PHE A 167 22.96 -27.53 -7.32
C PHE A 167 23.67 -27.94 -6.02
N THR A 168 23.31 -27.32 -4.88
CA THR A 168 23.95 -27.56 -3.59
C THR A 168 23.15 -28.50 -2.69
N THR A 169 21.82 -28.54 -2.83
CA THR A 169 20.94 -29.27 -1.92
C THR A 169 21.19 -30.78 -1.96
N ASN A 170 21.44 -31.35 -3.14
CA ASN A 170 21.69 -32.79 -3.28
C ASN A 170 23.18 -33.10 -3.16
N PRO A 171 23.55 -34.18 -2.39
CA PRO A 171 24.95 -34.52 -2.17
C PRO A 171 25.67 -35.00 -3.44
N TYR A 172 24.93 -35.50 -4.44
CA TYR A 172 25.48 -35.99 -5.68
C TYR A 172 24.70 -35.45 -6.87
N ARG A 173 25.41 -35.11 -7.94
CA ARG A 173 24.84 -34.79 -9.24
C ARG A 173 25.60 -35.51 -10.36
N ARG A 174 24.91 -35.91 -11.40
CA ARG A 174 25.54 -36.45 -12.61
C ARG A 174 26.18 -35.30 -13.38
N VAL A 175 27.44 -35.45 -13.70
CA VAL A 175 28.19 -34.56 -14.60
C VAL A 175 28.45 -35.35 -15.86
N GLU A 176 27.93 -34.88 -16.98
CA GLU A 176 28.18 -35.42 -18.31
C GLU A 176 29.25 -34.61 -19.02
#